data_702f65152fe918abd5374cb59f7ac215
#
_entry.id   702f65152fe918abd5374cb59f7ac215
#
_cell.length_a   1.000
_cell.length_b   1.000
_cell.length_c   1.000
_cell.angle_alpha   90.00
_cell.angle_beta   90.00
_cell.angle_gamma   90.00
#
_symmetry.space_group_name_H-M   'P 1'
#
loop_
_entity.id
_entity.type
_entity.pdbx_description
1 polymer ?
#
loop_
_entity_poly.entity_id
_entity_poly.type
_entity_poly.pdbx_seq_one_letter_code
_entity_poly.pdbx_strand_id
1 'polypeptide(L)'
;MAVFGGDPDDQNLLGLGAFAGSATANDWGRLANEYTPVLRTFNRYGQRVDEVEYHPTWHELMNLSVSHGLHATPWVSDDKAAHVRRAAGFLTVSQAEAGHGCPISMTYAAIPALRVDPDAGCAVGAGTDEHRVRLRSAQPR
;
A
#
# COMPACT_ATOMS: atom_id res chain seq x y z
N MET A 1 -15.85 -16.52 -0.34
CA MET A 1 -15.19 -16.04 -1.58
C MET A 1 -15.94 -16.48 -2.83
N ALA A 2 -16.21 -17.77 -3.03
CA ALA A 2 -16.90 -18.25 -4.25
C ALA A 2 -18.29 -17.59 -4.48
N VAL A 3 -19.03 -17.28 -3.44
CA VAL A 3 -20.37 -16.62 -3.54
C VAL A 3 -20.27 -15.23 -4.19
N PHE A 4 -19.12 -14.56 -4.08
CA PHE A 4 -18.87 -13.22 -4.65
C PHE A 4 -17.94 -13.27 -5.87
N GLY A 5 -17.73 -14.45 -6.48
CA GLY A 5 -16.89 -14.62 -7.68
C GLY A 5 -15.38 -14.67 -7.40
N GLY A 6 -14.97 -14.81 -6.14
CA GLY A 6 -13.57 -15.01 -5.79
C GLY A 6 -13.13 -16.45 -5.93
N ASP A 7 -11.89 -16.67 -6.40
CA ASP A 7 -11.26 -17.98 -6.45
C ASP A 7 -10.71 -18.36 -5.06
N PRO A 8 -11.15 -19.48 -4.46
CA PRO A 8 -10.63 -19.92 -3.17
C PRO A 8 -9.15 -20.36 -3.23
N ASP A 9 -8.65 -20.71 -4.42
CA ASP A 9 -7.28 -21.17 -4.65
C ASP A 9 -6.36 -20.07 -5.19
N ASP A 10 -6.76 -18.79 -5.05
CA ASP A 10 -5.96 -17.65 -5.44
C ASP A 10 -4.62 -17.63 -4.67
N GLN A 11 -3.53 -17.99 -5.36
CA GLN A 11 -2.20 -18.12 -4.77
C GLN A 11 -1.67 -16.80 -4.20
N ASN A 12 -2.12 -15.66 -4.74
CA ASN A 12 -1.75 -14.35 -4.21
C ASN A 12 -2.38 -14.12 -2.84
N LEU A 13 -3.66 -14.46 -2.66
CA LEU A 13 -4.35 -14.36 -1.37
C LEU A 13 -3.83 -15.38 -0.36
N LEU A 14 -3.49 -16.59 -0.81
CA LEU A 14 -2.89 -17.61 0.06
C LEU A 14 -1.52 -17.17 0.56
N GLY A 15 -0.69 -16.58 -0.32
CA GLY A 15 0.62 -16.02 0.06
C GLY A 15 0.49 -14.87 1.06
N LEU A 16 -0.45 -13.96 0.85
CA LEU A 16 -0.74 -12.88 1.81
C LEU A 16 -1.21 -13.43 3.15
N GLY A 17 -2.08 -14.45 3.15
CA GLY A 17 -2.56 -15.09 4.36
C GLY A 17 -1.44 -15.76 5.16
N ALA A 18 -0.55 -16.48 4.48
CA ALA A 18 0.62 -17.10 5.09
C ALA A 18 1.56 -16.05 5.70
N PHE A 19 1.79 -14.93 4.97
CA PHE A 19 2.58 -13.83 5.51
C PHE A 19 1.91 -13.19 6.73
N ALA A 20 0.63 -12.80 6.65
CA ALA A 20 -0.08 -12.13 7.73
C ALA A 20 -0.13 -12.95 9.03
N GLY A 21 -0.12 -14.28 8.92
CA GLY A 21 -0.02 -15.20 10.06
C GLY A 21 1.39 -15.46 10.58
N SER A 22 2.43 -14.84 9.98
CA SER A 22 3.83 -15.11 10.35
C SER A 22 4.31 -14.26 11.53
N ALA A 23 5.36 -14.74 12.21
CA ALA A 23 6.06 -13.97 13.23
C ALA A 23 6.64 -12.66 12.65
N THR A 24 7.13 -12.70 11.42
CA THR A 24 7.67 -11.52 10.72
C THR A 24 6.61 -10.44 10.55
N ALA A 25 5.39 -10.79 10.13
CA ALA A 25 4.30 -9.82 10.00
C ALA A 25 3.92 -9.19 11.34
N ASN A 26 3.86 -10.01 12.39
CA ASN A 26 3.60 -9.52 13.75
C ASN A 26 4.70 -8.56 14.23
N ASP A 27 5.97 -8.87 13.98
CA ASP A 27 7.09 -7.99 14.33
C ASP A 27 7.07 -6.69 13.53
N TRP A 28 6.78 -6.75 12.23
CA TRP A 28 6.64 -5.54 11.41
C TRP A 28 5.52 -4.64 11.91
N GLY A 29 4.35 -5.21 12.19
CA GLY A 29 3.22 -4.47 12.74
C GLY A 29 3.54 -3.85 14.10
N ARG A 30 4.14 -4.61 15.00
CA ARG A 30 4.55 -4.13 16.33
C ARG A 30 5.54 -2.96 16.21
N LEU A 31 6.61 -3.12 15.43
CA LEU A 31 7.66 -2.10 15.28
C LEU A 31 7.14 -0.82 14.61
N ALA A 32 6.29 -0.96 13.58
CA ALA A 32 5.67 0.18 12.92
C ALA A 32 4.78 1.01 13.86
N ASN A 33 4.17 0.37 14.87
CA ASN A 33 3.33 1.04 15.86
C ASN A 33 4.10 1.54 17.08
N GLU A 34 5.15 0.85 17.53
CA GLU A 34 6.01 1.30 18.63
C GLU A 34 6.86 2.52 18.25
N TYR A 35 7.38 2.53 17.01
CA TYR A 35 8.18 3.62 16.47
C TYR A 35 7.32 4.51 15.56
N THR A 36 6.58 5.42 16.18
CA THR A 36 5.71 6.34 15.47
C THR A 36 6.49 7.26 14.52
N PRO A 37 5.87 7.71 13.41
CA PRO A 37 6.53 8.64 12.48
C PRO A 37 7.02 9.92 13.15
N VAL A 38 8.19 10.38 12.79
CA VAL A 38 8.82 11.59 13.32
C VAL A 38 8.98 12.62 12.22
N LEU A 39 8.43 13.83 12.42
CA LEU A 39 8.65 14.95 11.51
C LEU A 39 10.03 15.57 11.77
N ARG A 40 10.89 15.52 10.75
CA ARG A 40 12.18 16.21 10.70
C ARG A 40 12.00 17.51 9.94
N THR A 41 11.73 18.59 10.67
CA THR A 41 11.52 19.92 10.06
C THR A 41 12.82 20.49 9.51
N PHE A 42 13.93 20.31 10.21
CA PHE A 42 15.24 20.83 9.83
C PHE A 42 16.30 19.72 9.83
N ASN A 43 17.26 19.83 8.92
CA ASN A 43 18.44 18.98 8.94
C ASN A 43 19.50 19.52 9.92
N ARG A 44 20.61 18.78 10.05
CA ARG A 44 21.74 19.12 10.92
C ARG A 44 22.42 20.48 10.61
N TYR A 45 22.15 21.07 9.45
CA TYR A 45 22.70 22.35 8.99
C TYR A 45 21.70 23.50 9.14
N GLY A 46 20.52 23.27 9.72
CA GLY A 46 19.46 24.26 9.91
C GLY A 46 18.64 24.53 8.64
N GLN A 47 18.79 23.74 7.57
CA GLN A 47 17.98 23.84 6.37
C GLN A 47 16.65 23.13 6.59
N ARG A 48 15.56 23.77 6.16
CA ARG A 48 14.22 23.19 6.23
C ARG A 48 14.07 22.05 5.22
N VAL A 49 13.67 20.86 5.69
CA VAL A 49 13.51 19.64 4.89
C VAL A 49 12.09 19.07 4.94
N ASP A 50 11.37 19.27 6.05
CA ASP A 50 9.99 18.78 6.30
C ASP A 50 9.82 17.29 5.91
N GLU A 51 10.75 16.44 6.31
CA GLU A 51 10.72 15.01 6.04
C GLU A 51 10.03 14.25 7.16
N VAL A 52 9.19 13.27 6.81
CA VAL A 52 8.63 12.33 7.77
C VAL A 52 9.44 11.06 7.75
N GLU A 53 10.07 10.74 8.89
CA GLU A 53 10.85 9.53 9.09
C GLU A 53 9.95 8.43 9.65
N TYR A 54 9.88 7.32 8.94
CA TYR A 54 9.14 6.12 9.34
C TYR A 54 10.11 5.02 9.71
N HIS A 55 9.68 4.12 10.60
CA HIS A 55 10.43 2.89 10.85
C HIS A 55 10.53 2.04 9.56
N PRO A 56 11.65 1.36 9.28
CA PRO A 56 11.82 0.55 8.07
C PRO A 56 10.69 -0.47 7.83
N THR A 57 10.15 -1.08 8.87
CA THR A 57 9.05 -2.05 8.76
C THR A 57 7.76 -1.45 8.20
N TRP A 58 7.52 -0.16 8.40
CA TRP A 58 6.41 0.52 7.75
C TRP A 58 6.57 0.55 6.23
N HIS A 59 7.78 0.77 5.74
CA HIS A 59 8.07 0.73 4.31
C HIS A 59 7.90 -0.69 3.74
N GLU A 60 8.25 -1.73 4.51
CA GLU A 60 8.04 -3.12 4.10
C GLU A 60 6.54 -3.45 3.99
N LEU A 61 5.71 -3.01 4.93
CA LEU A 61 4.25 -3.17 4.88
C LEU A 61 3.64 -2.44 3.68
N MET A 62 4.12 -1.22 3.38
CA MET A 62 3.72 -0.48 2.19
C MET A 62 4.12 -1.20 0.90
N ASN A 63 5.37 -1.67 0.82
CA ASN A 63 5.87 -2.42 -0.33
C ASN A 63 5.06 -3.69 -0.56
N LEU A 64 4.76 -4.44 0.50
CA LEU A 64 3.91 -5.62 0.43
C LEU A 64 2.55 -5.28 -0.20
N SER A 65 1.85 -4.28 0.34
CA SER A 65 0.52 -3.90 -0.14
C SER A 65 0.54 -3.39 -1.58
N VAL A 66 1.56 -2.63 -1.98
CA VAL A 66 1.72 -2.12 -3.34
C VAL A 66 2.06 -3.25 -4.31
N SER A 67 2.98 -4.16 -3.97
CA SER A 67 3.38 -5.29 -4.82
C SER A 67 2.24 -6.27 -5.08
N HIS A 68 1.31 -6.41 -4.14
CA HIS A 68 0.08 -7.18 -4.30
C HIS A 68 -1.07 -6.39 -4.96
N GLY A 69 -0.82 -5.17 -5.43
CA GLY A 69 -1.77 -4.38 -6.21
C GLY A 69 -2.96 -3.84 -5.41
N LEU A 70 -2.87 -3.82 -4.07
CA LEU A 70 -4.01 -3.43 -3.21
C LEU A 70 -4.38 -1.94 -3.33
N HIS A 71 -3.52 -1.12 -3.92
CA HIS A 71 -3.71 0.31 -4.09
C HIS A 71 -4.47 0.70 -5.37
N ALA A 72 -4.28 -0.01 -6.50
CA ALA A 72 -4.77 0.46 -7.80
C ALA A 72 -5.22 -0.64 -8.78
N THR A 73 -4.67 -1.84 -8.70
CA THR A 73 -4.84 -2.91 -9.70
C THR A 73 -6.30 -3.18 -10.11
N PRO A 74 -7.31 -3.19 -9.20
CA PRO A 74 -8.69 -3.44 -9.61
C PRO A 74 -9.26 -2.46 -10.63
N TRP A 75 -8.72 -1.24 -10.68
CA TRP A 75 -9.22 -0.19 -11.56
C TRP A 75 -8.74 -0.32 -13.02
N VAL A 76 -7.73 -1.13 -13.26
CA VAL A 76 -7.15 -1.41 -14.59
C VAL A 76 -7.30 -2.87 -15.00
N SER A 77 -7.92 -3.71 -14.18
CA SER A 77 -8.14 -5.13 -14.41
C SER A 77 -9.46 -5.39 -15.12
N ASP A 78 -9.45 -6.24 -16.13
CA ASP A 78 -10.66 -6.74 -16.79
C ASP A 78 -11.39 -7.84 -15.99
N ASP A 79 -10.79 -8.30 -14.90
CA ASP A 79 -11.38 -9.32 -14.06
C ASP A 79 -12.50 -8.77 -13.19
N LYS A 80 -13.69 -9.32 -13.34
CA LYS A 80 -14.89 -8.95 -12.58
C LYS A 80 -14.75 -9.13 -11.07
N ALA A 81 -13.87 -10.03 -10.63
CA ALA A 81 -13.60 -10.30 -9.22
C ALA A 81 -12.46 -9.46 -8.63
N ALA A 82 -11.81 -8.57 -9.41
CA ALA A 82 -10.65 -7.81 -9.00
C ALA A 82 -10.88 -7.00 -7.71
N HIS A 83 -12.03 -6.32 -7.60
CA HIS A 83 -12.38 -5.56 -6.40
C HIS A 83 -12.61 -6.45 -5.18
N VAL A 84 -13.20 -7.64 -5.36
CA VAL A 84 -13.42 -8.62 -4.28
C VAL A 84 -12.06 -9.17 -3.80
N ARG A 85 -11.17 -9.53 -4.73
CA ARG A 85 -9.80 -9.97 -4.39
C ARG A 85 -9.03 -8.89 -3.66
N ARG A 86 -9.08 -7.65 -4.14
CA ARG A 86 -8.46 -6.51 -3.45
C ARG A 86 -8.99 -6.38 -2.03
N ALA A 87 -10.31 -6.46 -1.83
CA ALA A 87 -10.91 -6.34 -0.50
C ALA A 87 -10.45 -7.48 0.42
N ALA A 88 -10.40 -8.71 -0.08
CA ALA A 88 -9.91 -9.86 0.68
C ALA A 88 -8.44 -9.69 1.07
N GLY A 89 -7.57 -9.32 0.11
CA GLY A 89 -6.15 -9.07 0.37
C GLY A 89 -5.94 -7.93 1.37
N PHE A 90 -6.68 -6.84 1.23
CA PHE A 90 -6.61 -5.70 2.16
C PHE A 90 -7.01 -6.10 3.59
N LEU A 91 -8.11 -6.84 3.76
CA LEU A 91 -8.54 -7.36 5.05
C LEU A 91 -7.49 -8.30 5.66
N THR A 92 -6.86 -9.13 4.82
CA THR A 92 -5.83 -10.08 5.26
C THR A 92 -4.60 -9.34 5.80
N VAL A 93 -4.08 -8.36 5.06
CA VAL A 93 -2.89 -7.60 5.48
C VAL A 93 -3.19 -6.73 6.71
N SER A 94 -4.42 -6.20 6.81
CA SER A 94 -4.85 -5.41 7.97
C SER A 94 -4.86 -6.20 9.28
N GLN A 95 -4.79 -7.54 9.24
CA GLN A 95 -4.62 -8.34 10.46
C GLN A 95 -3.21 -8.18 11.08
N ALA A 96 -2.20 -7.92 10.24
CA ALA A 96 -0.83 -7.71 10.71
C ALA A 96 -0.63 -6.26 11.21
N GLU A 97 -1.10 -5.29 10.41
CA GLU A 97 -1.01 -3.87 10.75
C GLU A 97 -2.03 -3.08 9.90
N ALA A 98 -2.81 -2.22 10.53
CA ALA A 98 -3.89 -1.51 9.86
C ALA A 98 -3.52 -0.07 9.45
N GLY A 99 -2.53 0.55 10.09
CA GLY A 99 -2.19 1.97 9.89
C GLY A 99 -1.69 2.28 8.48
N HIS A 100 -0.84 1.41 7.90
CA HIS A 100 -0.38 1.57 6.51
C HIS A 100 -1.49 1.39 5.48
N GLY A 101 -2.63 0.80 5.86
CA GLY A 101 -3.80 0.64 5.01
C GLY A 101 -4.45 1.96 4.61
N CYS A 102 -4.27 3.04 5.39
CA CYS A 102 -4.83 4.34 5.09
C CYS A 102 -4.33 4.90 3.74
N PRO A 103 -3.03 5.09 3.47
CA PRO A 103 -2.54 5.58 2.18
C PRO A 103 -2.88 4.63 1.01
N ILE A 104 -2.91 3.32 1.24
CA ILE A 104 -3.35 2.33 0.24
C ILE A 104 -4.82 2.55 -0.14
N SER A 105 -5.69 2.75 0.84
CA SER A 105 -7.12 3.02 0.60
C SER A 105 -7.36 4.39 -0.01
N MET A 106 -6.59 5.40 0.36
CA MET A 106 -6.67 6.75 -0.23
C MET A 106 -6.33 6.69 -1.73
N THR A 107 -5.26 6.01 -2.10
CA THR A 107 -4.89 5.82 -3.52
C THR A 107 -5.99 5.09 -4.28
N TYR A 108 -6.51 4.00 -3.72
CA TYR A 108 -7.61 3.25 -4.32
C TYR A 108 -8.87 4.11 -4.54
N ALA A 109 -9.24 4.93 -3.56
CA ALA A 109 -10.42 5.78 -3.62
C ALA A 109 -10.24 7.02 -4.53
N ALA A 110 -9.01 7.50 -4.69
CA ALA A 110 -8.72 8.66 -5.54
C ALA A 110 -8.94 8.37 -7.03
N ILE A 111 -8.68 7.16 -7.49
CA ILE A 111 -8.75 6.81 -8.92
C ILE A 111 -10.13 7.07 -9.53
N PRO A 112 -11.26 6.57 -8.99
CA PRO A 112 -12.56 6.87 -9.57
C PRO A 112 -12.94 8.36 -9.47
N ALA A 113 -12.50 9.07 -8.42
CA ALA A 113 -12.75 10.49 -8.29
C ALA A 113 -12.02 11.31 -9.38
N LEU A 114 -10.77 10.97 -9.67
CA LEU A 114 -9.97 11.63 -10.70
C LEU A 114 -10.45 11.31 -12.12
N ARG A 115 -11.07 10.15 -12.34
CA ARG A 115 -11.64 9.78 -13.65
C ARG A 115 -12.86 10.60 -14.05
N VAL A 116 -13.46 11.36 -13.14
CA VAL A 116 -14.57 12.29 -13.43
C VAL A 116 -14.06 13.50 -14.19
N ASP A 117 -12.79 13.89 -13.97
CA ASP A 117 -12.11 14.96 -14.71
C ASP A 117 -11.09 14.33 -15.67
N PRO A 118 -11.34 14.40 -17.00
CA PRO A 118 -10.45 13.78 -17.99
C PRO A 118 -9.01 14.33 -17.96
N ASP A 119 -8.85 15.63 -17.68
CA ASP A 119 -7.54 16.26 -17.64
C ASP A 119 -6.75 15.84 -16.40
N ALA A 120 -7.40 15.83 -15.22
CA ALA A 120 -6.82 15.33 -13.99
C ALA A 120 -6.56 13.82 -14.06
N GLY A 121 -7.47 13.05 -14.66
CA GLY A 121 -7.36 11.61 -14.86
C GLY A 121 -6.15 11.24 -15.73
N CYS A 122 -5.88 12.00 -16.79
CA CYS A 122 -4.72 11.79 -17.65
C CYS A 122 -3.40 12.09 -16.93
N ALA A 123 -3.34 13.18 -16.16
CA ALA A 123 -2.14 13.57 -15.43
C ALA A 123 -1.74 12.57 -14.33
N VAL A 124 -2.73 11.93 -13.68
CA VAL A 124 -2.49 10.95 -12.60
C VAL A 124 -2.37 9.52 -13.15
N GLY A 125 -3.14 9.17 -14.20
CA GLY A 125 -3.10 7.86 -14.86
C GLY A 125 -1.73 7.53 -15.46
N ALA A 126 -1.03 8.51 -16.02
CA ALA A 126 0.34 8.34 -16.50
C ALA A 126 1.34 7.97 -15.38
N GLY A 127 1.02 8.29 -14.11
CA GLY A 127 1.83 7.90 -12.96
C GLY A 127 1.45 6.53 -12.36
N THR A 128 0.27 5.99 -12.68
CA THR A 128 -0.21 4.70 -12.16
C THR A 128 0.14 3.51 -13.06
N ASP A 129 0.38 3.74 -14.35
CA ASP A 129 0.83 2.73 -15.31
C ASP A 129 2.32 2.37 -15.16
N GLU A 130 3.11 3.26 -14.60
CA GLU A 130 4.47 2.91 -14.21
C GLU A 130 4.44 2.36 -12.77
N HIS A 131 4.78 1.08 -12.60
CA HIS A 131 5.15 0.40 -11.33
C HIS A 131 6.31 1.09 -10.57
N ARG A 132 6.32 2.42 -10.56
CA ARG A 132 7.35 3.25 -9.95
C ARG A 132 6.77 4.31 -9.04
N VAL A 133 6.12 3.87 -7.97
CA VAL A 133 6.33 4.62 -6.73
C VAL A 133 7.78 4.30 -6.33
N ARG A 134 8.72 5.08 -6.85
CA ARG A 134 10.05 5.14 -6.28
C ARG A 134 9.86 5.73 -4.88
N LEU A 135 9.63 4.86 -3.91
CA LEU A 135 10.00 5.17 -2.55
C LEU A 135 11.49 5.53 -2.66
N ARG A 136 11.80 6.81 -2.53
CA ARG A 136 13.19 7.24 -2.37
C ARG A 136 13.65 6.56 -1.09
N SER A 137 14.29 5.41 -1.26
CA SER A 137 15.12 4.88 -0.21
C SER A 137 16.06 6.00 0.18
N ALA A 138 15.94 6.47 1.41
CA ALA A 138 16.95 7.32 2.00
C ALA A 138 18.24 6.51 1.97
N GLN A 139 19.08 6.74 0.96
CA GLN A 139 20.44 6.24 0.99
C GLN A 139 21.15 7.01 2.11
N PRO A 140 21.73 6.31 3.08
CA PRO A 140 22.61 6.95 4.04
C PRO A 140 23.79 7.53 3.24
N ARG A 141 23.97 8.84 3.31
CA ARG A 141 25.21 9.50 2.92
C ARG A 141 26.19 9.47 4.09
#